data_315375368edf1fa345dbcdcb3bc0a789
#
_entry.id   315375368edf1fa345dbcdcb3bc0a789
#
_cell.length_a   1.000
_cell.length_b   1.000
_cell.length_c   1.000
_cell.angle_alpha   90.00
_cell.angle_beta   90.00
_cell.angle_gamma   90.00
#
_symmetry.space_group_name_H-M   'P 1'
#
loop_
_entity.id
_entity.type
_entity.pdbx_description
1 polymer ?
#
loop_
_entity_poly.entity_id
_entity_poly.type
_entity_poly.pdbx_seq_one_letter_code
_entity_poly.pdbx_strand_id
1 'polypeptide(L)'
;MSSKLTNITERFDFEGTICEIKPLGEGLINDTYKVKTAETDKPDYVLQRINHHIFPNIEMVMHNIDAVTSHIRNSLAANETPYIDRRVLRFLPTKNDGKLYTMMDDGTYWRLMIYIDNAITKQNIDPENSREAGRAIGNFQKMLADIPVALGETIKNFHNMEFRLEQLYDVVKQDPIGRVKEER
;
A
#
# COMPACT_ATOMS: atom_id res chain seq x y z
N MET A 1 18.27 -2.70 -16.49
CA MET A 1 17.18 -2.58 -15.48
C MET A 1 17.71 -2.62 -14.05
N SER A 2 18.61 -3.52 -13.72
CA SER A 2 19.15 -3.66 -12.35
C SER A 2 19.79 -2.37 -11.80
N SER A 3 20.67 -1.69 -12.55
CA SER A 3 21.37 -0.48 -12.08
C SER A 3 20.44 0.69 -11.72
N LYS A 4 19.34 0.90 -12.47
CA LYS A 4 18.36 1.96 -12.17
C LYS A 4 17.63 1.68 -10.85
N LEU A 5 17.15 0.45 -10.63
CA LEU A 5 16.43 0.08 -9.42
C LEU A 5 17.35 0.12 -8.19
N THR A 6 18.62 -0.27 -8.35
CA THR A 6 19.64 -0.14 -7.30
C THR A 6 19.82 1.32 -6.90
N ASN A 7 20.04 2.22 -7.86
CA ASN A 7 20.19 3.66 -7.58
C ASN A 7 18.97 4.26 -6.89
N ILE A 8 17.76 3.80 -7.23
CA ILE A 8 16.53 4.24 -6.56
C ILE A 8 16.51 3.74 -5.11
N THR A 9 16.83 2.45 -4.89
CA THR A 9 16.86 1.85 -3.54
C THR A 9 17.89 2.54 -2.65
N GLU A 10 19.04 2.88 -3.18
CA GLU A 10 20.14 3.55 -2.45
C GLU A 10 19.79 4.95 -1.94
N ARG A 11 18.70 5.56 -2.43
CA ARG A 11 18.20 6.83 -1.88
C ARG A 11 17.56 6.68 -0.50
N PHE A 12 17.17 5.48 -0.12
CA PHE A 12 16.52 5.19 1.16
C PHE A 12 17.53 4.74 2.22
N ASP A 13 17.17 4.96 3.48
CA ASP A 13 17.96 4.54 4.64
C ASP A 13 17.66 3.08 4.97
N PHE A 14 18.33 2.16 4.29
CA PHE A 14 18.20 0.72 4.46
C PHE A 14 19.52 0.09 4.90
N GLU A 15 19.45 -1.11 5.46
CA GLU A 15 20.61 -1.88 5.92
C GLU A 15 20.92 -3.02 4.96
N GLY A 16 22.19 -3.40 4.91
CA GLY A 16 22.69 -4.52 4.12
C GLY A 16 23.13 -4.14 2.70
N THR A 17 23.61 -5.14 1.96
CA THR A 17 24.11 -5.02 0.61
C THR A 17 23.11 -5.62 -0.37
N ILE A 18 22.69 -4.86 -1.37
CA ILE A 18 21.74 -5.37 -2.39
C ILE A 18 22.44 -6.44 -3.24
N CYS A 19 21.90 -7.66 -3.24
CA CYS A 19 22.41 -8.74 -4.09
C CYS A 19 21.49 -9.08 -5.27
N GLU A 20 20.19 -8.83 -5.16
CA GLU A 20 19.24 -9.12 -6.22
C GLU A 20 18.00 -8.21 -6.15
N ILE A 21 17.45 -7.82 -7.33
CA ILE A 21 16.16 -7.14 -7.43
C ILE A 21 15.32 -7.84 -8.49
N LYS A 22 14.15 -8.35 -8.08
CA LYS A 22 13.22 -9.08 -8.95
C LYS A 22 11.80 -8.51 -8.86
N PRO A 23 10.99 -8.57 -9.93
CA PRO A 23 9.56 -8.28 -9.85
C PRO A 23 8.89 -9.10 -8.74
N LEU A 24 7.96 -8.49 -8.01
CA LEU A 24 7.19 -9.11 -6.94
C LEU A 24 5.69 -8.96 -7.21
N GLY A 25 5.03 -10.09 -7.51
CA GLY A 25 3.59 -10.12 -7.79
C GLY A 25 3.20 -9.57 -9.16
N GLU A 26 1.91 -9.59 -9.44
CA GLU A 26 1.29 -9.12 -10.69
C GLU A 26 0.36 -7.93 -10.41
N GLY A 27 0.84 -6.94 -9.67
CA GLY A 27 0.06 -5.77 -9.30
C GLY A 27 -0.36 -4.96 -10.54
N LEU A 28 -1.67 -4.66 -10.65
CA LEU A 28 -2.23 -3.93 -11.80
C LEU A 28 -1.99 -2.42 -11.75
N ILE A 29 -1.66 -1.87 -10.57
CA ILE A 29 -1.58 -0.42 -10.35
C ILE A 29 -0.13 0.03 -10.18
N ASN A 30 0.62 -0.62 -9.31
CA ASN A 30 1.97 -0.26 -8.94
C ASN A 30 2.98 -1.31 -9.40
N ASP A 31 4.13 -0.89 -9.92
CA ASP A 31 5.23 -1.81 -10.17
C ASP A 31 5.95 -2.12 -8.85
N THR A 32 6.05 -3.39 -8.53
CA THR A 32 6.59 -3.83 -7.24
C THR A 32 7.76 -4.79 -7.45
N TYR A 33 8.82 -4.61 -6.67
CA TYR A 33 10.05 -5.38 -6.74
C TYR A 33 10.47 -5.85 -5.36
N LYS A 34 10.91 -7.10 -5.26
CA LYS A 34 11.63 -7.58 -4.10
C LYS A 34 13.11 -7.24 -4.24
N VAL A 35 13.65 -6.57 -3.24
CA VAL A 35 15.08 -6.26 -3.10
C VAL A 35 15.64 -7.20 -2.07
N LYS A 36 16.55 -8.08 -2.47
CA LYS A 36 17.20 -9.04 -1.60
C LYS A 36 18.54 -8.50 -1.13
N THR A 37 18.83 -8.68 0.16
CA THR A 37 20.13 -8.40 0.77
C THR A 37 21.02 -9.63 0.76
N ALA A 38 22.33 -9.44 0.78
CA ALA A 38 23.32 -10.51 0.82
C ALA A 38 23.45 -11.13 2.23
N GLU A 39 23.24 -10.32 3.26
CA GLU A 39 23.38 -10.68 4.65
C GLU A 39 22.11 -11.38 5.17
N THR A 40 22.27 -12.47 5.90
CA THR A 40 21.17 -13.27 6.44
C THR A 40 20.51 -12.67 7.68
N ASP A 41 21.20 -11.76 8.35
CA ASP A 41 20.73 -11.01 9.53
C ASP A 41 20.08 -9.65 9.17
N LYS A 42 20.07 -9.29 7.89
CA LYS A 42 19.43 -8.08 7.40
C LYS A 42 18.12 -8.39 6.69
N PRO A 43 17.12 -7.49 6.78
CA PRO A 43 15.85 -7.73 6.10
C PRO A 43 15.98 -7.59 4.58
N ASP A 44 15.15 -8.32 3.85
CA ASP A 44 14.83 -7.99 2.46
C ASP A 44 13.84 -6.82 2.42
N TYR A 45 13.72 -6.18 1.26
CA TYR A 45 12.84 -5.01 1.10
C TYR A 45 11.88 -5.17 -0.07
N VAL A 46 10.86 -4.33 -0.09
CA VAL A 46 9.96 -4.13 -1.23
C VAL A 46 10.16 -2.71 -1.74
N LEU A 47 10.67 -2.59 -2.96
CA LEU A 47 10.73 -1.35 -3.71
C LEU A 47 9.49 -1.24 -4.59
N GLN A 48 8.74 -0.14 -4.48
CA GLN A 48 7.51 0.02 -5.23
C GLN A 48 7.44 1.38 -5.92
N ARG A 49 7.13 1.36 -7.24
CA ARG A 49 6.79 2.56 -7.99
C ARG A 49 5.31 2.89 -7.76
N ILE A 50 5.04 4.09 -7.28
CA ILE A 50 3.69 4.56 -7.05
C ILE A 50 3.13 5.10 -8.36
N ASN A 51 1.96 4.62 -8.77
CA ASN A 51 1.29 5.12 -9.96
C ASN A 51 0.63 6.48 -9.68
N HIS A 52 1.34 7.56 -10.00
CA HIS A 52 0.87 8.93 -9.76
C HIS A 52 -0.28 9.37 -10.68
N HIS A 53 -0.62 8.59 -11.70
CA HIS A 53 -1.83 8.82 -12.51
C HIS A 53 -3.10 8.37 -11.76
N ILE A 54 -2.99 7.32 -10.95
CA ILE A 54 -4.08 6.86 -10.08
C ILE A 54 -4.11 7.64 -8.76
N PHE A 55 -2.92 7.98 -8.24
CA PHE A 55 -2.73 8.72 -7.00
C PHE A 55 -2.07 10.08 -7.28
N PRO A 56 -2.84 11.10 -7.70
CA PRO A 56 -2.26 12.36 -8.15
C PRO A 56 -1.57 13.16 -7.03
N ASN A 57 -1.96 12.94 -5.78
CA ASN A 57 -1.33 13.57 -4.62
C ASN A 57 -0.53 12.54 -3.82
N ILE A 58 0.72 12.31 -4.23
CA ILE A 58 1.63 11.35 -3.58
C ILE A 58 1.93 11.74 -2.13
N GLU A 59 2.06 13.02 -1.84
CA GLU A 59 2.33 13.51 -0.49
C GLU A 59 1.19 13.13 0.47
N MET A 60 -0.06 13.33 0.06
CA MET A 60 -1.23 12.91 0.83
C MET A 60 -1.30 11.39 1.02
N VAL A 61 -1.02 10.62 -0.02
CA VAL A 61 -0.97 9.15 0.06
C VAL A 61 0.05 8.70 1.11
N MET A 62 1.25 9.26 1.06
CA MET A 62 2.32 8.87 1.99
C MET A 62 2.10 9.40 3.40
N HIS A 63 1.47 10.58 3.54
CA HIS A 63 1.02 11.08 4.84
C HIS A 63 -0.01 10.15 5.49
N ASN A 64 -1.03 9.72 4.74
CA ASN A 64 -2.02 8.78 5.25
C ASN A 64 -1.39 7.44 5.66
N ILE A 65 -0.48 6.93 4.84
CA ILE A 65 0.23 5.68 5.13
C ILE A 65 1.06 5.80 6.40
N ASP A 66 1.81 6.88 6.56
CA ASP A 66 2.62 7.13 7.75
C ASP A 66 1.74 7.26 9.00
N ALA A 67 0.70 8.09 8.94
CA ALA A 67 -0.24 8.28 10.04
C ALA A 67 -0.85 6.93 10.50
N VAL A 68 -1.33 6.12 9.56
CA VAL A 68 -1.96 4.82 9.85
C VAL A 68 -0.95 3.82 10.39
N THR A 69 0.19 3.65 9.73
CA THR A 69 1.18 2.64 10.14
C THR A 69 1.85 2.99 11.45
N SER A 70 2.16 4.27 11.69
CA SER A 70 2.72 4.75 12.94
C SER A 70 1.73 4.61 14.10
N HIS A 71 0.44 4.98 13.91
CA HIS A 71 -0.60 4.82 14.91
C HIS A 71 -0.76 3.36 15.34
N ILE A 72 -0.90 2.43 14.37
CA ILE A 72 -1.01 1.00 14.65
C ILE A 72 0.24 0.48 15.36
N ARG A 73 1.43 0.85 14.90
CA ARG A 73 2.71 0.44 15.51
C ARG A 73 2.80 0.89 16.96
N ASN A 74 2.47 2.14 17.26
CA ASN A 74 2.50 2.69 18.61
C ASN A 74 1.49 1.97 19.52
N SER A 75 0.28 1.71 19.04
CA SER A 75 -0.74 0.95 19.77
C SER A 75 -0.29 -0.48 20.07
N LEU A 76 0.28 -1.18 19.08
CA LEU A 76 0.80 -2.54 19.28
C LEU A 76 1.98 -2.57 20.27
N ALA A 77 2.86 -1.57 20.21
CA ALA A 77 3.99 -1.45 21.14
C ALA A 77 3.51 -1.15 22.57
N ALA A 78 2.56 -0.24 22.75
CA ALA A 78 1.97 0.06 24.06
C ALA A 78 1.27 -1.15 24.71
N ASN A 79 0.78 -2.09 23.91
CA ASN A 79 0.17 -3.33 24.36
C ASN A 79 1.16 -4.51 24.39
N GLU A 80 2.46 -4.25 24.32
CA GLU A 80 3.54 -5.27 24.34
C GLU A 80 3.29 -6.41 23.33
N THR A 81 2.68 -6.10 22.19
CA THR A 81 2.31 -7.11 21.19
C THR A 81 3.57 -7.66 20.51
N PRO A 82 3.76 -8.99 20.46
CA PRO A 82 4.94 -9.56 19.81
C PRO A 82 4.88 -9.44 18.29
N TYR A 83 6.05 -9.43 17.65
CA TYR A 83 6.21 -9.48 16.20
C TYR A 83 5.53 -8.31 15.45
N ILE A 84 5.67 -7.08 15.94
CA ILE A 84 5.06 -5.88 15.35
C ILE A 84 5.41 -5.73 13.87
N ASP A 85 6.66 -6.01 13.49
CA ASP A 85 7.13 -5.89 12.09
C ASP A 85 6.45 -6.88 11.12
N ARG A 86 5.77 -7.90 11.66
CA ARG A 86 4.93 -8.80 10.85
C ARG A 86 3.45 -8.41 10.82
N ARG A 87 3.04 -7.41 11.60
CA ARG A 87 1.64 -7.01 11.77
C ARG A 87 1.30 -5.70 11.07
N VAL A 88 2.31 -4.84 10.88
CA VAL A 88 2.16 -3.56 10.21
C VAL A 88 3.36 -3.26 9.33
N LEU A 89 3.12 -2.74 8.13
CA LEU A 89 4.18 -2.36 7.20
C LEU A 89 5.08 -1.27 7.82
N ARG A 90 6.37 -1.36 7.51
CA ARG A 90 7.36 -0.36 7.88
C ARG A 90 7.97 0.22 6.62
N PHE A 91 7.67 1.49 6.36
CA PHE A 91 8.27 2.26 5.29
C PHE A 91 9.58 2.88 5.77
N LEU A 92 10.55 3.02 4.85
CA LEU A 92 11.86 3.56 5.16
C LEU A 92 11.98 5.00 4.65
N PRO A 93 12.62 5.88 5.45
CA PRO A 93 12.86 7.24 5.03
C PRO A 93 13.96 7.31 3.96
N THR A 94 13.94 8.36 3.19
CA THR A 94 15.07 8.74 2.33
C THR A 94 16.22 9.29 3.15
N LYS A 95 17.46 9.11 2.68
CA LYS A 95 18.68 9.60 3.34
C LYS A 95 18.78 11.12 3.34
N ASN A 96 18.19 11.79 2.34
CA ASN A 96 18.41 13.22 2.13
C ASN A 96 17.43 14.10 2.89
N ASP A 97 16.12 13.76 2.87
CA ASP A 97 15.07 14.64 3.42
C ASP A 97 14.14 13.91 4.40
N GLY A 98 14.38 12.62 4.68
CA GLY A 98 13.60 11.83 5.63
C GLY A 98 12.19 11.46 5.17
N LYS A 99 11.80 11.77 3.92
CA LYS A 99 10.48 11.41 3.37
C LYS A 99 10.37 9.92 3.14
N LEU A 100 9.17 9.36 3.24
CA LEU A 100 8.90 7.94 2.97
C LEU A 100 8.73 7.62 1.47
N TYR A 101 9.10 8.56 0.60
CA TYR A 101 9.10 8.40 -0.85
C TYR A 101 10.14 9.30 -1.50
N THR A 102 10.55 8.97 -2.72
CA THR A 102 11.42 9.82 -3.53
C THR A 102 10.82 10.01 -4.92
N MET A 103 11.04 11.19 -5.50
CA MET A 103 10.77 11.48 -6.90
C MET A 103 12.08 11.38 -7.69
N MET A 104 12.05 10.69 -8.81
CA MET A 104 13.17 10.58 -9.74
C MET A 104 13.08 11.68 -10.81
N ASP A 105 14.19 11.93 -11.50
CA ASP A 105 14.29 12.96 -12.57
C ASP A 105 13.32 12.72 -13.74
N ASP A 106 12.90 11.47 -13.93
CA ASP A 106 11.89 11.09 -14.92
C ASP A 106 10.44 11.27 -14.43
N GLY A 107 10.23 11.92 -13.29
CA GLY A 107 8.93 12.18 -12.69
C GLY A 107 8.26 10.97 -12.03
N THR A 108 8.96 9.83 -11.91
CA THR A 108 8.41 8.64 -11.23
C THR A 108 8.61 8.72 -9.72
N TYR A 109 7.63 8.19 -8.98
CA TYR A 109 7.64 8.18 -7.52
C TYR A 109 7.86 6.78 -6.99
N TRP A 110 8.70 6.65 -5.97
CA TRP A 110 9.12 5.38 -5.40
C TRP A 110 9.09 5.41 -3.89
N ARG A 111 8.81 4.24 -3.30
CA ARG A 111 8.87 4.01 -1.85
C ARG A 111 9.53 2.68 -1.56
N LEU A 112 10.15 2.58 -0.39
CA LEU A 112 10.80 1.37 0.10
C LEU A 112 10.18 0.95 1.43
N MET A 113 9.92 -0.34 1.60
CA MET A 113 9.41 -0.91 2.85
C MET A 113 10.07 -2.24 3.15
N ILE A 114 10.05 -2.65 4.41
CA ILE A 114 10.56 -3.95 4.83
C ILE A 114 9.69 -5.06 4.22
N TYR A 115 10.32 -6.08 3.65
CA TYR A 115 9.64 -7.27 3.17
C TYR A 115 9.23 -8.16 4.34
N ILE A 116 7.97 -8.56 4.39
CA ILE A 116 7.47 -9.53 5.36
C ILE A 116 7.64 -10.92 4.75
N ASP A 117 8.61 -11.67 5.26
CA ASP A 117 8.92 -13.01 4.79
C ASP A 117 7.79 -14.01 5.12
N ASN A 118 7.80 -15.17 4.45
CA ASN A 118 6.85 -16.27 4.68
C ASN A 118 5.37 -15.84 4.62
N ALA A 119 5.05 -14.73 3.95
CA ALA A 119 3.69 -14.37 3.60
C ALA A 119 3.26 -15.14 2.34
N ILE A 120 2.05 -15.71 2.37
CA ILE A 120 1.48 -16.44 1.24
C ILE A 120 0.21 -15.74 0.74
N THR A 121 0.02 -15.74 -0.58
CA THR A 121 -1.22 -15.26 -1.19
C THR A 121 -2.16 -16.45 -1.42
N LYS A 122 -3.37 -16.36 -0.88
CA LYS A 122 -4.44 -17.34 -1.15
C LYS A 122 -5.30 -16.83 -2.30
N GLN A 123 -5.36 -17.58 -3.39
CA GLN A 123 -6.18 -17.24 -4.57
C GLN A 123 -7.62 -17.73 -4.45
N ASN A 124 -7.82 -18.87 -3.78
CA ASN A 124 -9.14 -19.45 -3.57
C ASN A 124 -9.67 -19.04 -2.19
N ILE A 125 -10.90 -18.55 -2.16
CA ILE A 125 -11.60 -18.14 -0.95
C ILE A 125 -12.54 -19.27 -0.53
N ASP A 126 -12.25 -19.87 0.62
CA ASP A 126 -13.14 -20.79 1.32
C ASP A 126 -13.82 -20.09 2.52
N PRO A 127 -14.81 -20.71 3.18
CA PRO A 127 -15.50 -20.10 4.32
C PRO A 127 -14.59 -19.75 5.50
N GLU A 128 -13.52 -20.51 5.73
CA GLU A 128 -12.56 -20.25 6.80
C GLU A 128 -11.70 -19.03 6.47
N ASN A 129 -11.14 -18.97 5.27
CA ASN A 129 -10.37 -17.83 4.79
C ASN A 129 -11.21 -16.54 4.74
N SER A 130 -12.50 -16.63 4.37
CA SER A 130 -13.42 -15.50 4.38
C SER A 130 -13.64 -14.97 5.80
N ARG A 131 -13.77 -15.85 6.78
CA ARG A 131 -13.89 -15.46 8.20
C ARG A 131 -12.64 -14.78 8.72
N GLU A 132 -11.46 -15.33 8.38
CA GLU A 132 -10.19 -14.72 8.78
C GLU A 132 -9.98 -13.35 8.11
N ALA A 133 -10.32 -13.20 6.83
CA ALA A 133 -10.28 -11.91 6.14
C ALA A 133 -11.22 -10.88 6.81
N GLY A 134 -12.46 -11.26 7.12
CA GLY A 134 -13.39 -10.41 7.83
C GLY A 134 -12.89 -10.00 9.22
N ARG A 135 -12.29 -10.95 9.96
CA ARG A 135 -11.64 -10.67 11.26
C ARG A 135 -10.48 -9.70 11.13
N ALA A 136 -9.63 -9.87 10.10
CA ALA A 136 -8.50 -8.98 9.85
C ALA A 136 -8.96 -7.55 9.53
N ILE A 137 -9.98 -7.40 8.67
CA ILE A 137 -10.59 -6.10 8.35
C ILE A 137 -11.20 -5.45 9.60
N GLY A 138 -12.00 -6.20 10.37
CA GLY A 138 -12.61 -5.68 11.61
C GLY A 138 -11.56 -5.26 12.64
N ASN A 139 -10.49 -6.02 12.81
CA ASN A 139 -9.37 -5.65 13.68
C ASN A 139 -8.66 -4.40 13.18
N PHE A 140 -8.44 -4.27 11.88
CA PHE A 140 -7.85 -3.07 11.28
C PHE A 140 -8.70 -1.83 11.54
N GLN A 141 -10.02 -1.90 11.33
CA GLN A 141 -10.95 -0.81 11.65
C GLN A 141 -10.93 -0.46 13.14
N LYS A 142 -10.90 -1.47 14.03
CA LYS A 142 -10.81 -1.25 15.47
C LYS A 142 -9.50 -0.52 15.86
N MET A 143 -8.38 -0.88 15.26
CA MET A 143 -7.08 -0.24 15.53
C MET A 143 -7.02 1.22 15.05
N LEU A 144 -7.91 1.63 14.15
CA LEU A 144 -7.98 3.00 13.64
C LEU A 144 -9.13 3.82 14.22
N ALA A 145 -9.94 3.25 15.12
CA ALA A 145 -11.11 3.93 15.65
C ALA A 145 -10.80 5.22 16.41
N ASP A 146 -9.60 5.32 16.96
CA ASP A 146 -9.10 6.45 17.76
C ASP A 146 -7.90 7.17 17.12
N ILE A 147 -7.68 6.98 15.80
CA ILE A 147 -6.59 7.68 15.09
C ILE A 147 -6.76 9.20 15.21
N PRO A 148 -5.76 9.94 15.76
CA PRO A 148 -5.94 11.35 16.07
C PRO A 148 -5.73 12.28 14.86
N VAL A 149 -5.46 11.71 13.69
CA VAL A 149 -5.13 12.44 12.46
C VAL A 149 -6.25 12.28 11.44
N ALA A 150 -6.70 13.40 10.85
CA ALA A 150 -7.61 13.37 9.73
C ALA A 150 -6.88 12.83 8.48
N LEU A 151 -7.38 11.75 7.92
CA LEU A 151 -6.83 11.18 6.68
C LEU A 151 -7.41 11.92 5.47
N GLY A 152 -6.55 12.21 4.50
CA GLY A 152 -6.97 12.84 3.25
C GLY A 152 -7.58 11.84 2.26
N GLU A 153 -8.46 12.32 1.41
CA GLU A 153 -9.06 11.54 0.33
C GLU A 153 -8.08 11.41 -0.85
N THR A 154 -7.48 10.24 -1.03
CA THR A 154 -6.43 10.00 -2.03
C THR A 154 -6.97 9.77 -3.44
N ILE A 155 -8.18 9.23 -3.58
CA ILE A 155 -8.93 9.10 -4.84
C ILE A 155 -10.32 9.67 -4.60
N LYS A 156 -10.61 10.80 -5.24
CA LYS A 156 -11.87 11.54 -5.04
C LYS A 156 -13.09 10.65 -5.29
N ASN A 157 -14.00 10.64 -4.32
CA ASN A 157 -15.27 9.89 -4.35
C ASN A 157 -15.10 8.36 -4.55
N PHE A 158 -13.94 7.76 -4.23
CA PHE A 158 -13.70 6.33 -4.50
C PHE A 158 -14.71 5.42 -3.79
N HIS A 159 -14.99 5.66 -2.51
CA HIS A 159 -15.97 4.93 -1.70
C HIS A 159 -17.18 5.79 -1.29
N ASN A 160 -17.45 6.88 -2.00
CA ASN A 160 -18.64 7.70 -1.78
C ASN A 160 -19.87 7.01 -2.40
N MET A 161 -20.62 6.27 -1.58
CA MET A 161 -21.77 5.47 -2.04
C MET A 161 -22.93 6.34 -2.54
N GLU A 162 -23.13 7.53 -1.98
CA GLU A 162 -24.14 8.48 -2.46
C GLU A 162 -23.82 8.92 -3.88
N PHE A 163 -22.58 9.36 -4.12
CA PHE A 163 -22.09 9.72 -5.44
C PHE A 163 -22.20 8.57 -6.45
N ARG A 164 -21.89 7.33 -6.04
CA ARG A 164 -22.02 6.15 -6.91
C ARG A 164 -23.47 5.83 -7.25
N LEU A 165 -24.36 6.00 -6.29
CA LEU A 165 -25.81 5.79 -6.49
C LEU A 165 -26.39 6.84 -7.45
N GLU A 166 -26.03 8.11 -7.30
CA GLU A 166 -26.39 9.18 -8.23
C GLU A 166 -25.93 8.87 -9.67
N GLN A 167 -24.64 8.47 -9.83
CA GLN A 167 -24.13 8.05 -11.14
C GLN A 167 -24.94 6.90 -11.75
N LEU A 168 -25.31 5.90 -10.93
CA LEU A 168 -26.12 4.77 -11.38
C LEU A 168 -27.50 5.26 -11.88
N TYR A 169 -28.19 6.10 -11.10
CA TYR A 169 -29.48 6.64 -11.50
C TYR A 169 -29.41 7.45 -12.79
N ASP A 170 -28.38 8.26 -12.97
CA ASP A 170 -28.20 9.05 -14.18
C ASP A 170 -27.98 8.16 -15.41
N VAL A 171 -27.15 7.12 -15.30
CA VAL A 171 -26.92 6.17 -16.41
C VAL A 171 -28.19 5.38 -16.74
N VAL A 172 -28.93 4.91 -15.73
CA VAL A 172 -30.21 4.20 -15.92
C VAL A 172 -31.24 5.09 -16.60
N LYS A 173 -31.32 6.37 -16.20
CA LYS A 173 -32.24 7.35 -16.79
C LYS A 173 -31.90 7.69 -18.25
N GLN A 174 -30.61 7.81 -18.55
CA GLN A 174 -30.13 8.14 -19.91
C GLN A 174 -30.19 6.93 -20.85
N ASP A 175 -30.06 5.71 -20.31
CA ASP A 175 -30.05 4.43 -21.05
C ASP A 175 -29.24 4.50 -22.38
N PRO A 176 -27.97 4.91 -22.36
CA PRO A 176 -27.21 5.29 -23.56
C PRO A 176 -27.05 4.16 -24.59
N ILE A 177 -27.25 2.91 -24.18
CA ILE A 177 -27.13 1.73 -25.03
C ILE A 177 -28.43 0.89 -25.09
N GLY A 178 -29.54 1.38 -24.51
CA GLY A 178 -30.87 0.78 -24.61
C GLY A 178 -31.06 -0.54 -23.84
N ARG A 179 -30.22 -0.84 -22.81
CA ARG A 179 -30.22 -2.13 -22.10
C ARG A 179 -31.01 -2.15 -20.80
N VAL A 180 -31.56 -1.03 -20.33
CA VAL A 180 -32.28 -0.98 -19.05
C VAL A 180 -33.48 -1.93 -19.02
N LYS A 181 -34.09 -2.22 -20.16
CA LYS A 181 -35.22 -3.15 -20.27
C LYS A 181 -34.82 -4.61 -20.14
N GLU A 182 -33.57 -4.96 -20.42
CA GLU A 182 -33.05 -6.33 -20.35
C GLU A 182 -32.74 -6.76 -18.92
N GLU A 183 -32.51 -5.80 -18.01
CA GLU A 183 -32.09 -5.99 -16.63
C GLU A 183 -33.23 -5.82 -15.60
N ARG A 184 -34.50 -5.77 -16.04
CA ARG A 184 -35.67 -5.64 -15.17
C ARG A 184 -36.35 -6.98 -14.86
#